data_0c5b26430afae730550971e576873218
#
_entry.id   0c5b26430afae730550971e576873218
#
_cell.length_a   1.000
_cell.length_b   1.000
_cell.length_c   1.000
_cell.angle_alpha   90.00
_cell.angle_beta   90.00
_cell.angle_gamma   90.00
#
_symmetry.space_group_name_H-M   'P 1'
#
loop_
_entity.id
_entity.type
_entity.pdbx_description
1 polymer ?
#
loop_
_entity_poly.entity_id
_entity_poly.type
_entity_poly.pdbx_seq_one_letter_code
_entity_poly.pdbx_strand_id
1 'polypeptide(L)'
;MAERVEIVYDRGRWRLFNAMRREAAAMMAPLRAAHIDCLAYGSLARGDVSDGSDIDVFIPGQQSPTIVEAALERHGVRPTGREIVQATPGYAAKAYIYTAELRGYSLPLVELRPTEREFYSFAGSIRPEQVEAGLRVPGVDKRLMLIEPTPGGHVESHVAGREGEVAKLLGVGINIVLERVRTLERRRRVGRTGVYLKRVLSPEESFSEVLRELSLSRPALRRRTR
;
A
#
# COMPACT_ATOMS: atom_id res chain seq x y z
N MET A 1 -9.08 29.64 6.60
CA MET A 1 -7.86 28.82 6.37
C MET A 1 -8.06 27.49 7.05
N ALA A 2 -7.71 26.38 6.40
CA ALA A 2 -7.79 25.08 7.07
C ALA A 2 -6.78 25.07 8.23
N GLU A 3 -7.20 24.53 9.36
CA GLU A 3 -6.35 24.37 10.53
C GLU A 3 -5.17 23.45 10.17
N ARG A 4 -3.95 23.94 10.40
CA ARG A 4 -2.69 23.18 10.19
C ARG A 4 -2.09 22.93 11.56
N VAL A 5 -1.88 21.67 11.90
CA VAL A 5 -1.34 21.25 13.19
C VAL A 5 0.04 20.66 12.99
N GLU A 6 1.04 21.22 13.64
CA GLU A 6 2.40 20.68 13.63
C GLU A 6 2.54 19.61 14.72
N ILE A 7 3.06 18.44 14.30
CA ILE A 7 3.34 17.30 15.17
C ILE A 7 4.86 17.10 15.23
N VAL A 8 5.46 17.43 16.35
CA VAL A 8 6.90 17.21 16.59
C VAL A 8 7.12 15.81 17.15
N TYR A 9 8.11 15.10 16.60
CA TYR A 9 8.42 13.75 17.03
C TYR A 9 9.44 13.74 18.17
N ASP A 10 9.14 12.94 19.18
CA ASP A 10 10.09 12.62 20.23
C ASP A 10 11.15 11.60 19.78
N ARG A 11 12.13 11.34 20.63
CA ARG A 11 13.19 10.36 20.37
C ARG A 11 12.66 8.92 20.19
N GLY A 12 11.56 8.58 20.87
CA GLY A 12 10.92 7.27 20.76
C GLY A 12 10.34 7.05 19.36
N ARG A 13 9.58 8.02 18.87
CA ARG A 13 8.97 7.98 17.53
C ARG A 13 10.02 7.95 16.41
N TRP A 14 11.10 8.71 16.54
CA TRP A 14 12.22 8.64 15.59
C TRP A 14 12.92 7.29 15.61
N ARG A 15 13.12 6.66 16.77
CA ARG A 15 13.68 5.30 16.87
C ARG A 15 12.79 4.27 16.18
N LEU A 16 11.48 4.31 16.43
CA LEU A 16 10.50 3.45 15.78
C LEU A 16 10.53 3.62 14.26
N PHE A 17 10.44 4.85 13.78
CA PHE A 17 10.49 5.16 12.36
C PHE A 17 11.76 4.60 11.69
N ASN A 18 12.93 4.85 12.29
CA ASN A 18 14.19 4.37 11.75
C ASN A 18 14.31 2.83 11.78
N ALA A 19 13.77 2.18 12.81
CA ALA A 19 13.73 0.71 12.88
C ALA A 19 12.84 0.13 11.76
N MET A 20 11.63 0.64 11.59
CA MET A 20 10.71 0.22 10.52
C MET A 20 11.28 0.49 9.12
N ARG A 21 12.00 1.59 8.93
CA ARG A 21 12.67 1.90 7.66
C ARG A 21 13.77 0.91 7.33
N ARG A 22 14.59 0.51 8.29
CA ARG A 22 15.61 -0.54 8.08
C ARG A 22 14.97 -1.87 7.75
N GLU A 23 13.88 -2.23 8.42
CA GLU A 23 13.13 -3.44 8.14
C GLU A 23 12.52 -3.41 6.72
N ALA A 24 11.90 -2.29 6.33
CA ALA A 24 11.37 -2.11 4.98
C ALA A 24 12.47 -2.23 3.90
N ALA A 25 13.64 -1.62 4.12
CA ALA A 25 14.79 -1.75 3.22
C ALA A 25 15.22 -3.22 3.07
N ALA A 26 15.27 -3.97 4.18
CA ALA A 26 15.57 -5.40 4.15
C ALA A 26 14.48 -6.21 3.40
N MET A 27 13.20 -5.86 3.57
CA MET A 27 12.11 -6.48 2.82
C MET A 27 12.16 -6.16 1.32
N MET A 28 12.61 -4.98 0.93
CA MET A 28 12.71 -4.57 -0.49
C MET A 28 13.95 -5.15 -1.19
N ALA A 29 14.99 -5.50 -0.45
CA ALA A 29 16.27 -5.96 -1.00
C ALA A 29 16.17 -7.21 -1.91
N PRO A 30 15.40 -8.27 -1.58
CA PRO A 30 15.20 -9.42 -2.46
C PRO A 30 14.60 -9.05 -3.83
N LEU A 31 13.62 -8.15 -3.83
CA LEU A 31 12.97 -7.70 -5.06
C LEU A 31 13.93 -6.88 -5.92
N ARG A 32 14.68 -5.99 -5.30
CA ARG A 32 15.69 -5.18 -5.97
C ARG A 32 16.81 -6.02 -6.59
N ALA A 33 17.29 -7.05 -5.87
CA ALA A 33 18.27 -8.00 -6.39
C ALA A 33 17.76 -8.80 -7.60
N ALA A 34 16.44 -8.99 -7.70
CA ALA A 34 15.77 -9.63 -8.82
C ALA A 34 15.32 -8.62 -9.90
N HIS A 35 15.71 -7.35 -9.82
CA HIS A 35 15.28 -6.26 -10.71
C HIS A 35 13.75 -6.10 -10.78
N ILE A 36 13.07 -6.36 -9.68
CA ILE A 36 11.62 -6.18 -9.54
C ILE A 36 11.38 -4.82 -8.88
N ASP A 37 10.71 -3.93 -9.60
CA ASP A 37 10.28 -2.63 -9.06
C ASP A 37 9.36 -2.84 -7.86
N CYS A 38 9.64 -2.11 -6.78
CA CYS A 38 8.79 -2.13 -5.60
C CYS A 38 8.79 -0.77 -4.90
N LEU A 39 7.80 -0.56 -4.07
CA LEU A 39 7.69 0.65 -3.24
C LEU A 39 7.09 0.31 -1.86
N ALA A 40 7.46 1.08 -0.87
CA ALA A 40 6.76 1.15 0.40
C ALA A 40 5.82 2.35 0.42
N TYR A 41 4.66 2.26 1.08
CA TYR A 41 3.68 3.34 1.06
C TYR A 41 3.00 3.52 2.42
N GLY A 42 2.20 4.57 2.53
CA GLY A 42 1.47 4.88 3.75
C GLY A 42 2.33 5.56 4.82
N SER A 43 2.08 5.26 6.10
CA SER A 43 2.75 5.92 7.23
C SER A 43 4.27 5.79 7.18
N LEU A 44 4.79 4.67 6.70
CA LEU A 44 6.22 4.44 6.53
C LEU A 44 6.84 5.42 5.53
N ALA A 45 6.15 5.72 4.44
CA ALA A 45 6.62 6.67 3.44
C ALA A 45 6.53 8.12 3.93
N ARG A 46 5.46 8.46 4.66
CA ARG A 46 5.23 9.80 5.18
C ARG A 46 6.03 10.10 6.46
N GLY A 47 6.23 9.09 7.33
CA GLY A 47 6.92 9.19 8.62
C GLY A 47 5.98 9.20 9.84
N ASP A 48 4.66 9.24 9.65
CA ASP A 48 3.66 9.25 10.73
C ASP A 48 3.39 7.85 11.32
N VAL A 49 4.46 7.05 11.50
CA VAL A 49 4.37 5.69 12.06
C VAL A 49 3.94 5.67 13.53
N SER A 50 3.34 4.55 13.93
CA SER A 50 3.02 4.18 15.30
C SER A 50 3.33 2.69 15.51
N ASP A 51 3.24 2.20 16.75
CA ASP A 51 3.50 0.78 17.09
C ASP A 51 2.62 -0.21 16.31
N GLY A 52 1.41 0.20 15.92
CA GLY A 52 0.50 -0.59 15.08
C GLY A 52 0.64 -0.36 13.57
N SER A 53 1.73 0.28 13.11
CA SER A 53 1.94 0.51 11.68
C SER A 53 2.43 -0.76 10.98
N ASP A 54 1.85 -1.00 9.81
CA ASP A 54 2.24 -2.06 8.88
C ASP A 54 3.47 -1.66 8.02
N ILE A 55 4.19 -2.66 7.53
CA ILE A 55 5.16 -2.50 6.44
C ILE A 55 4.63 -3.27 5.25
N ASP A 56 4.06 -2.53 4.32
CA ASP A 56 3.55 -3.04 3.06
C ASP A 56 4.50 -2.68 1.92
N VAL A 57 5.12 -3.70 1.32
CA VAL A 57 5.89 -3.56 0.09
C VAL A 57 4.97 -3.89 -1.09
N PHE A 58 4.75 -2.90 -1.94
CA PHE A 58 3.92 -3.05 -3.13
C PHE A 58 4.77 -3.16 -4.39
N ILE A 59 4.39 -4.09 -5.27
CA ILE A 59 5.01 -4.34 -6.56
C ILE A 59 4.05 -3.82 -7.64
N PRO A 60 4.33 -2.63 -8.27
CA PRO A 60 3.35 -1.94 -9.11
C PRO A 60 3.11 -2.57 -10.47
N GLY A 61 4.10 -3.33 -10.99
CA GLY A 61 4.04 -3.97 -12.29
C GLY A 61 3.23 -5.27 -12.30
N GLN A 62 2.83 -5.70 -13.48
CA GLN A 62 2.25 -7.03 -13.68
C GLN A 62 3.36 -8.08 -13.66
N GLN A 63 3.88 -8.37 -12.46
CA GLN A 63 4.85 -9.44 -12.26
C GLN A 63 4.13 -10.77 -12.06
N SER A 64 4.74 -11.86 -12.56
CA SER A 64 4.27 -13.19 -12.19
C SER A 64 4.46 -13.40 -10.69
N PRO A 65 3.42 -13.79 -9.94
CA PRO A 65 3.57 -14.10 -8.52
C PRO A 65 4.66 -15.12 -8.25
N THR A 66 4.81 -16.12 -9.10
CA THR A 66 5.87 -17.15 -8.99
C THR A 66 7.28 -16.56 -9.06
N ILE A 67 7.50 -15.54 -9.90
CA ILE A 67 8.81 -14.85 -9.98
C ILE A 67 9.07 -14.08 -8.69
N VAL A 68 8.05 -13.43 -8.15
CA VAL A 68 8.16 -12.73 -6.87
C VAL A 68 8.45 -13.71 -5.73
N GLU A 69 7.71 -14.81 -5.63
CA GLU A 69 7.93 -15.86 -4.62
C GLU A 69 9.34 -16.44 -4.73
N ALA A 70 9.82 -16.75 -5.93
CA ALA A 70 11.17 -17.24 -6.16
C ALA A 70 12.25 -16.22 -5.76
N ALA A 71 12.04 -14.93 -5.99
CA ALA A 71 12.96 -13.88 -5.56
C ALA A 71 13.04 -13.78 -4.03
N LEU A 72 11.91 -13.90 -3.34
CA LEU A 72 11.83 -13.91 -1.89
C LEU A 72 12.52 -15.17 -1.31
N GLU A 73 12.21 -16.35 -1.85
CA GLU A 73 12.76 -17.62 -1.39
C GLU A 73 14.29 -17.68 -1.50
N ARG A 74 14.87 -17.20 -2.61
CA ARG A 74 16.32 -17.10 -2.81
C ARG A 74 17.05 -16.31 -1.72
N HIS A 75 16.33 -15.41 -1.05
CA HIS A 75 16.86 -14.61 0.07
C HIS A 75 16.39 -15.12 1.44
N GLY A 76 15.88 -16.35 1.49
CA GLY A 76 15.45 -16.98 2.74
C GLY A 76 14.15 -16.43 3.33
N VAL A 77 13.39 -15.61 2.58
CA VAL A 77 12.10 -15.09 3.03
C VAL A 77 11.04 -16.16 2.88
N ARG A 78 10.48 -16.61 4.01
CA ARG A 78 9.43 -17.64 4.06
C ARG A 78 8.08 -16.99 4.32
N PRO A 79 7.08 -17.20 3.43
CA PRO A 79 5.73 -16.73 3.69
C PRO A 79 5.11 -17.42 4.91
N THR A 80 4.43 -16.65 5.75
CA THR A 80 3.57 -17.14 6.83
C THR A 80 2.11 -17.26 6.38
N GLY A 81 1.77 -16.63 5.26
CA GLY A 81 0.44 -16.71 4.66
C GLY A 81 0.43 -16.12 3.26
N ARG A 82 -0.49 -16.63 2.44
CA ARG A 82 -0.71 -16.18 1.06
C ARG A 82 -2.20 -16.05 0.80
N GLU A 83 -2.63 -14.95 0.19
CA GLU A 83 -4.05 -14.78 -0.12
C GLU A 83 -4.29 -13.95 -1.38
N ILE A 84 -5.42 -14.18 -2.03
CA ILE A 84 -5.96 -13.30 -3.07
C ILE A 84 -7.07 -12.47 -2.44
N VAL A 85 -6.98 -11.16 -2.60
CA VAL A 85 -8.01 -10.23 -2.12
C VAL A 85 -8.48 -9.34 -3.26
N GLN A 86 -9.81 -9.20 -3.39
CA GLN A 86 -10.44 -8.17 -4.21
C GLN A 86 -11.32 -7.31 -3.30
N ALA A 87 -10.97 -6.05 -3.13
CA ALA A 87 -11.63 -5.17 -2.16
C ALA A 87 -13.10 -4.90 -2.53
N THR A 88 -13.39 -4.65 -3.80
CA THR A 88 -14.73 -4.48 -4.37
C THR A 88 -14.78 -5.11 -5.76
N PRO A 89 -15.98 -5.39 -6.32
CA PRO A 89 -16.10 -5.99 -7.67
C PRO A 89 -15.42 -5.19 -8.79
N GLY A 90 -15.25 -3.90 -8.61
CA GLY A 90 -14.63 -3.01 -9.59
C GLY A 90 -13.11 -2.87 -9.47
N TYR A 91 -12.52 -3.28 -8.33
CA TYR A 91 -11.10 -3.16 -8.08
C TYR A 91 -10.30 -4.36 -8.58
N ALA A 92 -9.00 -4.18 -8.79
CA ALA A 92 -8.10 -5.25 -9.12
C ALA A 92 -8.01 -6.28 -7.98
N ALA A 93 -7.98 -7.56 -8.34
CA ALA A 93 -7.54 -8.59 -7.42
C ALA A 93 -6.03 -8.48 -7.23
N LYS A 94 -5.59 -8.66 -6.00
CA LYS A 94 -4.18 -8.60 -5.60
C LYS A 94 -3.78 -9.87 -4.89
N ALA A 95 -2.56 -10.31 -5.12
CA ALA A 95 -1.89 -11.29 -4.28
C ALA A 95 -1.29 -10.57 -3.06
N TYR A 96 -1.38 -11.21 -1.92
CA TYR A 96 -0.72 -10.83 -0.69
C TYR A 96 0.14 -11.99 -0.20
N ILE A 97 1.39 -11.68 0.16
CA ILE A 97 2.37 -12.62 0.68
C ILE A 97 2.83 -12.05 2.02
N TYR A 98 2.36 -12.64 3.12
CA TYR A 98 2.72 -12.23 4.48
C TYR A 98 3.97 -12.94 4.95
N THR A 99 4.82 -12.26 5.69
CA THR A 99 6.06 -12.80 6.27
C THR A 99 6.05 -12.76 7.79
N ALA A 100 5.26 -11.86 8.36
CA ALA A 100 4.98 -11.74 9.78
C ALA A 100 3.68 -10.96 9.97
N GLU A 101 3.26 -10.79 11.22
CA GLU A 101 2.18 -9.86 11.56
C GLU A 101 2.55 -8.44 11.11
N LEU A 102 1.63 -7.77 10.43
CA LEU A 102 1.81 -6.42 9.87
C LEU A 102 2.99 -6.27 8.88
N ARG A 103 3.44 -7.37 8.28
CA ARG A 103 4.55 -7.39 7.31
C ARG A 103 4.16 -8.19 6.08
N GLY A 104 4.21 -7.58 4.91
CA GLY A 104 3.84 -8.29 3.71
C GLY A 104 4.20 -7.59 2.41
N TYR A 105 4.04 -8.37 1.36
CA TYR A 105 4.17 -7.94 -0.02
C TYR A 105 2.81 -8.02 -0.68
N SER A 106 2.56 -7.10 -1.61
CA SER A 106 1.35 -7.16 -2.42
C SER A 106 1.66 -6.82 -3.88
N LEU A 107 0.95 -7.49 -4.79
CA LEU A 107 1.07 -7.25 -6.23
C LEU A 107 -0.29 -7.42 -6.91
N PRO A 108 -0.55 -6.67 -7.99
CA PRO A 108 -1.78 -6.83 -8.74
C PRO A 108 -1.73 -8.12 -9.58
N LEU A 109 -2.83 -8.87 -9.56
CA LEU A 109 -3.01 -10.06 -10.40
C LEU A 109 -3.68 -9.74 -11.74
N VAL A 110 -4.13 -8.51 -11.89
CA VAL A 110 -4.74 -7.96 -13.10
C VAL A 110 -4.28 -6.51 -13.27
N GLU A 111 -4.43 -5.94 -14.46
CA GLU A 111 -4.02 -4.56 -14.70
C GLU A 111 -4.74 -3.58 -13.77
N LEU A 112 -3.95 -2.68 -13.16
CA LEU A 112 -4.48 -1.59 -12.33
C LEU A 112 -5.04 -0.48 -13.21
N ARG A 113 -6.21 0.04 -12.86
CA ARG A 113 -6.74 1.29 -13.42
C ARG A 113 -5.87 2.48 -12.97
N PRO A 114 -5.92 3.60 -13.69
CA PRO A 114 -5.17 4.80 -13.29
C PRO A 114 -5.39 5.21 -11.82
N THR A 115 -6.63 5.26 -11.35
CA THR A 115 -6.96 5.59 -9.96
C THR A 115 -6.40 4.57 -8.94
N GLU A 116 -6.35 3.28 -9.31
CA GLU A 116 -5.78 2.25 -8.45
C GLU A 116 -4.24 2.38 -8.33
N ARG A 117 -3.58 2.85 -9.38
CA ARG A 117 -2.14 3.20 -9.36
C ARG A 117 -1.88 4.46 -8.56
N GLU A 118 -2.68 5.50 -8.80
CA GLU A 118 -2.58 6.79 -8.10
C GLU A 118 -2.84 6.69 -6.59
N PHE A 119 -3.54 5.62 -6.14
CA PHE A 119 -3.75 5.37 -4.71
C PHE A 119 -2.46 5.37 -3.90
N TYR A 120 -1.38 4.81 -4.44
CA TYR A 120 -0.10 4.73 -3.74
C TYR A 120 0.57 6.10 -3.60
N SER A 121 0.52 6.92 -4.64
CA SER A 121 0.99 8.32 -4.58
C SER A 121 0.11 9.14 -3.65
N PHE A 122 -1.22 8.94 -3.68
CA PHE A 122 -2.15 9.58 -2.74
C PHE A 122 -1.82 9.22 -1.28
N ALA A 123 -1.51 7.96 -0.99
CA ALA A 123 -1.14 7.52 0.35
C ALA A 123 0.27 7.94 0.77
N GLY A 124 1.07 8.46 -0.17
CA GLY A 124 2.51 8.65 -0.04
C GLY A 124 3.26 7.34 -0.27
N SER A 125 4.15 7.30 -1.25
CA SER A 125 4.94 6.11 -1.60
C SER A 125 6.38 6.47 -1.91
N ILE A 126 7.30 5.55 -1.61
CA ILE A 126 8.75 5.71 -1.78
C ILE A 126 9.37 4.45 -2.35
N ARG A 127 10.39 4.64 -3.16
CA ARG A 127 11.22 3.58 -3.75
C ARG A 127 12.36 3.17 -2.80
N PRO A 128 13.02 2.01 -3.04
CA PRO A 128 14.14 1.55 -2.21
C PRO A 128 15.22 2.61 -1.99
N GLU A 129 15.62 3.32 -3.04
CA GLU A 129 16.66 4.36 -2.96
C GLU A 129 16.24 5.53 -2.06
N GLN A 130 14.97 5.87 -2.06
CA GLN A 130 14.40 6.91 -1.21
C GLN A 130 14.29 6.45 0.26
N VAL A 131 14.03 5.14 0.48
CA VAL A 131 14.08 4.54 1.82
C VAL A 131 15.49 4.65 2.40
N GLU A 132 16.51 4.26 1.62
CA GLU A 132 17.92 4.33 1.99
C GLU A 132 18.39 5.77 2.24
N ALA A 133 17.94 6.72 1.41
CA ALA A 133 18.23 8.14 1.57
C ALA A 133 17.47 8.81 2.74
N GLY A 134 16.64 8.09 3.47
CA GLY A 134 15.86 8.63 4.58
C GLY A 134 14.77 9.62 4.18
N LEU A 135 14.40 9.68 2.89
CA LEU A 135 13.40 10.62 2.37
C LEU A 135 12.01 10.30 2.93
N ARG A 136 11.23 11.34 3.16
CA ARG A 136 9.81 11.27 3.48
C ARG A 136 9.02 12.06 2.45
N VAL A 137 7.81 11.62 2.14
CA VAL A 137 6.95 12.23 1.13
C VAL A 137 5.60 12.60 1.73
N PRO A 138 4.93 13.63 1.22
CA PRO A 138 3.56 13.93 1.63
C PRO A 138 2.61 12.81 1.18
N GLY A 139 1.45 12.73 1.84
CA GLY A 139 0.37 11.81 1.49
C GLY A 139 -0.78 11.91 2.45
N VAL A 140 -1.87 11.23 2.15
CA VAL A 140 -3.08 11.26 2.96
C VAL A 140 -3.23 9.98 3.77
N ASP A 141 -3.58 10.13 5.05
CA ASP A 141 -3.81 9.01 5.95
C ASP A 141 -5.27 8.50 5.95
N LYS A 142 -5.54 7.46 6.74
CA LYS A 142 -6.87 6.85 6.89
C LYS A 142 -7.90 7.78 7.57
N ARG A 143 -7.45 8.87 8.22
CA ARG A 143 -8.28 9.90 8.83
C ARG A 143 -8.69 11.02 7.86
N LEU A 144 -8.21 11.00 6.61
CA LEU A 144 -8.31 12.08 5.63
C LEU A 144 -7.52 13.32 6.06
N MET A 145 -6.39 13.10 6.73
CA MET A 145 -5.41 14.14 6.99
C MET A 145 -4.32 14.10 5.94
N LEU A 146 -4.04 15.23 5.31
CA LEU A 146 -2.82 15.42 4.54
C LEU A 146 -1.65 15.55 5.53
N ILE A 147 -0.68 14.68 5.38
CA ILE A 147 0.55 14.62 6.18
C ILE A 147 1.69 15.17 5.34
N GLU A 148 2.27 16.28 5.75
CA GLU A 148 3.39 16.94 5.10
C GLU A 148 4.63 16.84 6.00
N PRO A 149 5.64 16.03 5.65
CA PRO A 149 6.84 15.86 6.47
C PRO A 149 7.60 17.18 6.70
N THR A 150 8.07 17.40 7.92
CA THR A 150 8.96 18.49 8.31
C THR A 150 10.24 17.93 8.96
N PRO A 151 11.34 18.66 9.06
CA PRO A 151 12.55 18.14 9.72
C PRO A 151 12.30 17.58 11.13
N GLY A 152 11.41 18.19 11.90
CA GLY A 152 11.09 17.78 13.28
C GLY A 152 9.95 16.79 13.43
N GLY A 153 9.18 16.51 12.35
CA GLY A 153 7.97 15.70 12.43
C GLY A 153 7.13 15.82 11.17
N HIS A 154 5.89 16.29 11.28
CA HIS A 154 5.03 16.60 10.13
C HIS A 154 3.98 17.65 10.47
N VAL A 155 3.37 18.22 9.44
CA VAL A 155 2.17 19.04 9.57
C VAL A 155 0.96 18.24 9.10
N GLU A 156 -0.11 18.27 9.87
CA GLU A 156 -1.40 17.70 9.52
C GLU A 156 -2.38 18.77 9.06
N SER A 157 -3.17 18.50 8.03
CA SER A 157 -4.30 19.36 7.62
C SER A 157 -5.41 18.52 6.99
N HIS A 158 -6.66 18.97 7.14
CA HIS A 158 -7.82 18.27 6.57
C HIS A 158 -7.81 18.32 5.04
N VAL A 159 -8.21 17.20 4.42
CA VAL A 159 -8.38 17.07 2.96
C VAL A 159 -9.73 17.64 2.52
N ALA A 160 -10.78 17.45 3.32
CA ALA A 160 -12.13 17.86 2.98
C ALA A 160 -12.22 19.36 2.67
N GLY A 161 -12.82 19.71 1.53
CA GLY A 161 -12.91 21.07 1.02
C GLY A 161 -11.65 21.60 0.32
N ARG A 162 -10.59 20.77 0.23
CA ARG A 162 -9.30 21.14 -0.41
C ARG A 162 -8.82 20.06 -1.41
N GLU A 163 -9.73 19.25 -1.91
CA GLU A 163 -9.41 18.08 -2.72
C GLU A 163 -8.56 18.42 -3.96
N GLY A 164 -8.83 19.57 -4.59
CA GLY A 164 -8.05 20.05 -5.74
C GLY A 164 -6.62 20.47 -5.37
N GLU A 165 -6.42 21.13 -4.23
CA GLU A 165 -5.09 21.52 -3.74
C GLU A 165 -4.28 20.28 -3.37
N VAL A 166 -4.92 19.32 -2.68
CA VAL A 166 -4.28 18.06 -2.28
C VAL A 166 -3.89 17.24 -3.52
N ALA A 167 -4.76 17.14 -4.53
CA ALA A 167 -4.46 16.45 -5.78
C ALA A 167 -3.22 17.06 -6.47
N LYS A 168 -3.16 18.39 -6.55
CA LYS A 168 -2.03 19.11 -7.13
C LYS A 168 -0.74 18.90 -6.34
N LEU A 169 -0.79 18.97 -5.01
CA LEU A 169 0.38 18.79 -4.13
C LEU A 169 0.94 17.37 -4.25
N LEU A 170 0.07 16.37 -4.32
CA LEU A 170 0.47 14.97 -4.42
C LEU A 170 0.77 14.50 -5.85
N GLY A 171 0.53 15.34 -6.87
CA GLY A 171 0.72 14.98 -8.27
C GLY A 171 -0.21 13.86 -8.75
N VAL A 172 -1.45 13.81 -8.23
CA VAL A 172 -2.45 12.80 -8.58
C VAL A 172 -3.70 13.42 -9.21
N GLY A 173 -4.47 12.63 -9.92
CA GLY A 173 -5.77 13.06 -10.44
C GLY A 173 -6.76 13.35 -9.29
N ILE A 174 -7.62 14.34 -9.47
CA ILE A 174 -8.65 14.68 -8.48
C ILE A 174 -9.59 13.49 -8.19
N ASN A 175 -9.79 12.62 -9.16
CA ASN A 175 -10.70 11.48 -9.06
C ASN A 175 -10.31 10.52 -7.91
N ILE A 176 -9.01 10.24 -7.71
CA ILE A 176 -8.59 9.39 -6.60
C ILE A 176 -8.85 10.08 -5.26
N VAL A 177 -8.63 11.40 -5.16
CA VAL A 177 -8.87 12.13 -3.91
C VAL A 177 -10.36 12.07 -3.55
N LEU A 178 -11.25 12.38 -4.50
CA LEU A 178 -12.71 12.34 -4.30
C LEU A 178 -13.21 10.93 -3.98
N GLU A 179 -12.67 9.90 -4.65
CA GLU A 179 -13.00 8.50 -4.37
C GLU A 179 -12.60 8.12 -2.94
N ARG A 180 -11.41 8.52 -2.50
CA ARG A 180 -10.90 8.22 -1.14
C ARG A 180 -11.69 8.94 -0.07
N VAL A 181 -12.04 10.22 -0.28
CA VAL A 181 -12.91 10.98 0.62
C VAL A 181 -14.24 10.25 0.79
N ARG A 182 -14.96 9.97 -0.29
CA ARG A 182 -16.25 9.24 -0.26
C ARG A 182 -16.13 7.87 0.44
N THR A 183 -15.08 7.12 0.15
CA THR A 183 -14.86 5.78 0.70
C THR A 183 -14.60 5.83 2.21
N LEU A 184 -13.76 6.74 2.67
CA LEU A 184 -13.39 6.83 4.09
C LEU A 184 -14.50 7.46 4.92
N GLU A 185 -15.23 8.45 4.41
CA GLU A 185 -16.43 9.00 5.05
C GLU A 185 -17.53 7.95 5.19
N ARG A 186 -17.78 7.17 4.12
CA ARG A 186 -18.71 6.05 4.22
C ARG A 186 -18.30 5.04 5.31
N ARG A 187 -17.00 4.70 5.39
CA ARG A 187 -16.48 3.79 6.43
C ARG A 187 -16.65 4.35 7.84
N ARG A 188 -16.52 5.67 8.03
CA ARG A 188 -16.80 6.32 9.32
C ARG A 188 -18.27 6.19 9.72
N ARG A 189 -19.18 6.33 8.76
CA ARG A 189 -20.62 6.29 9.00
C ARG A 189 -21.18 4.87 9.19
N VAL A 190 -20.76 3.90 8.39
CA VAL A 190 -21.35 2.54 8.34
C VAL A 190 -20.40 1.43 8.78
N GLY A 191 -19.15 1.76 9.14
CA GLY A 191 -18.15 0.78 9.49
C GLY A 191 -17.49 0.11 8.27
N ARG A 192 -16.62 -0.89 8.54
CA ARG A 192 -15.97 -1.69 7.50
C ARG A 192 -16.92 -2.83 7.08
N THR A 193 -17.25 -2.90 5.81
CA THR A 193 -18.15 -3.92 5.23
C THR A 193 -17.42 -5.19 4.76
N GLY A 194 -16.13 -5.36 5.10
CA GLY A 194 -15.32 -6.46 4.59
C GLY A 194 -14.82 -6.24 3.16
N VAL A 195 -14.29 -7.30 2.55
CA VAL A 195 -13.81 -7.32 1.17
C VAL A 195 -14.74 -8.19 0.31
N TYR A 196 -14.83 -7.89 -0.97
CA TYR A 196 -15.69 -8.64 -1.91
C TYR A 196 -15.23 -10.10 -2.08
N LEU A 197 -13.92 -10.32 -2.13
CA LEU A 197 -13.31 -11.64 -2.23
C LEU A 197 -12.07 -11.69 -1.34
N LYS A 198 -11.97 -12.76 -0.57
CA LYS A 198 -10.77 -13.17 0.15
C LYS A 198 -10.61 -14.68 0.00
N ARG A 199 -9.47 -15.13 -0.53
CA ARG A 199 -9.13 -16.54 -0.71
C ARG A 199 -7.72 -16.78 -0.20
N VAL A 200 -7.61 -17.51 0.89
CA VAL A 200 -6.32 -17.97 1.43
C VAL A 200 -5.83 -19.14 0.58
N LEU A 201 -4.55 -19.18 0.25
CA LEU A 201 -3.90 -20.25 -0.51
C LEU A 201 -3.22 -21.23 0.44
N SER A 202 -3.33 -22.52 0.12
CA SER A 202 -2.49 -23.55 0.73
C SER A 202 -1.05 -23.50 0.16
N PRO A 203 -0.07 -24.14 0.81
CA PRO A 203 1.32 -24.13 0.33
C PRO A 203 1.50 -24.64 -1.10
N GLU A 204 0.68 -25.59 -1.52
CA GLU A 204 0.75 -26.25 -2.83
C GLU A 204 0.04 -25.49 -3.93
N GLU A 205 -0.86 -24.57 -3.59
CA GLU A 205 -1.61 -23.78 -4.59
C GLU A 205 -0.76 -22.65 -5.16
N SER A 206 -0.91 -22.38 -6.46
CA SER A 206 -0.33 -21.19 -7.09
C SER A 206 -1.35 -20.05 -7.23
N PHE A 207 -0.89 -18.82 -7.12
CA PHE A 207 -1.75 -17.64 -7.34
C PHE A 207 -2.41 -17.65 -8.72
N SER A 208 -1.70 -18.12 -9.75
CA SER A 208 -2.20 -18.11 -11.13
C SER A 208 -3.31 -19.13 -11.34
N GLU A 209 -3.20 -20.35 -10.77
CA GLU A 209 -4.23 -21.37 -10.84
C GLU A 209 -5.48 -20.97 -10.08
N VAL A 210 -5.32 -20.52 -8.83
CA VAL A 210 -6.44 -20.05 -8.00
C VAL A 210 -7.14 -18.84 -8.64
N LEU A 211 -6.40 -17.89 -9.23
CA LEU A 211 -6.99 -16.77 -9.95
C LEU A 211 -7.82 -17.25 -11.14
N ARG A 212 -7.32 -18.22 -11.92
CA ARG A 212 -8.05 -18.79 -13.05
C ARG A 212 -9.34 -19.45 -12.59
N GLU A 213 -9.33 -20.28 -11.56
CA GLU A 213 -10.51 -20.92 -11.00
C GLU A 213 -11.55 -19.90 -10.52
N LEU A 214 -11.10 -18.91 -9.76
CA LEU A 214 -11.97 -17.82 -9.29
C LEU A 214 -12.59 -17.02 -10.44
N SER A 215 -11.83 -16.82 -11.53
CA SER A 215 -12.32 -16.11 -12.73
C SER A 215 -13.43 -16.88 -13.47
N LEU A 216 -13.42 -18.20 -13.42
CA LEU A 216 -14.48 -19.03 -14.01
C LEU A 216 -15.81 -18.88 -13.25
N SER A 217 -15.74 -18.83 -11.93
CA SER A 217 -16.92 -18.78 -11.05
C SER A 217 -17.42 -17.35 -10.73
N ARG A 218 -16.58 -16.32 -10.94
CA ARG A 218 -16.89 -14.94 -10.52
C ARG A 218 -16.87 -13.94 -11.68
N PRO A 219 -18.03 -13.51 -12.18
CA PRO A 219 -18.11 -12.60 -13.34
C PRO A 219 -17.41 -11.26 -13.14
N ALA A 220 -17.38 -10.72 -11.94
CA ALA A 220 -16.70 -9.46 -11.64
C ALA A 220 -15.16 -9.58 -11.80
N LEU A 221 -14.59 -10.69 -11.34
CA LEU A 221 -13.16 -10.98 -11.52
C LEU A 221 -12.83 -11.24 -12.99
N ARG A 222 -13.63 -12.07 -13.67
CA ARG A 222 -13.47 -12.37 -15.11
C ARG A 222 -13.45 -11.14 -15.99
N ARG A 223 -14.25 -10.10 -15.66
CA ARG A 223 -14.24 -8.82 -16.41
C ARG A 223 -12.95 -8.03 -16.23
N ARG A 224 -12.17 -8.32 -15.19
CA ARG A 224 -10.90 -7.66 -14.90
C ARG A 224 -9.68 -8.45 -15.40
N THR A 225 -9.85 -9.73 -15.71
CA THR A 225 -8.79 -10.62 -16.26
C THR A 225 -8.75 -10.64 -17.79
N ARG A 226 -9.72 -10.01 -18.46
CA ARG A 226 -9.77 -9.79 -19.92
C ARG A 226 -9.15 -8.44 -20.25
#